data_910d0d4010df0bc3ec16f3e326fd5c50
#
_entry.id   910d0d4010df0bc3ec16f3e326fd5c50
#
_cell.length_a   1.000
_cell.length_b   1.000
_cell.length_c   1.000
_cell.angle_alpha   90.00
_cell.angle_beta   90.00
_cell.angle_gamma   90.00
#
_symmetry.space_group_name_H-M   'P 1'
#
loop_
_entity.id
_entity.type
_entity.pdbx_description
1 polymer ?
#
loop_
_entity_poly.entity_id
_entity_poly.type
_entity_poly.pdbx_seq_one_letter_code
_entity_poly.pdbx_strand_id
1 'polypeptide(L)'
;MTHPLSGHFSADESARLIRNYRYAVERMMRMLGGWIALTPELSAKLLMGRHVWDNAQHADALGRRLPELRAQAHVSEPANEAFVAFMDAIEEAERPGQTVERVVGVYRVLKPHLLASYAEHLQRANEVYEPPTRRILARCAADERCHVAAGLAVLRHLTSTPALEERACAWQARLEARLAASGGVTGRGLPSPAVVDMPPPALSLSDDAEELIRLEQSATRWTVSEDLDSAVRRLGEALAARDPAGIRRCFLPGAAPAEDVESALATQRLTGHRLVALAKVGRQRLVKLRLEGPDGSVVLAIRWAPGEDGWRAAAADLVAVDTARPA
;
A
#
# COMPACT_ATOMS: atom_id res chain seq x y z
N MET A 1 38.68 21.47 -21.81
CA MET A 1 38.63 20.78 -20.48
C MET A 1 37.64 21.53 -19.61
N THR A 2 36.54 20.88 -19.22
CA THR A 2 35.60 21.44 -18.25
C THR A 2 36.28 21.51 -16.90
N HIS A 3 36.11 22.62 -16.16
CA HIS A 3 36.70 22.79 -14.84
C HIS A 3 36.18 21.69 -13.88
N PRO A 4 37.01 21.06 -13.04
CA PRO A 4 36.56 19.99 -12.13
C PRO A 4 35.43 20.38 -11.18
N LEU A 5 35.26 21.69 -10.92
CA LEU A 5 34.17 22.22 -10.10
C LEU A 5 32.92 22.57 -10.91
N SER A 6 32.94 22.45 -12.24
CA SER A 6 31.73 22.63 -13.06
C SER A 6 30.87 21.36 -12.95
N GLY A 7 29.85 21.43 -12.12
CA GLY A 7 28.82 20.37 -12.01
C GLY A 7 27.68 20.65 -12.97
N HIS A 8 26.90 19.63 -13.23
CA HIS A 8 25.68 19.74 -14.02
C HIS A 8 24.56 20.49 -13.30
N PHE A 9 24.61 20.51 -11.94
CA PHE A 9 23.62 21.22 -11.11
C PHE A 9 24.30 22.27 -10.23
N SER A 10 23.63 23.43 -10.10
CA SER A 10 23.95 24.41 -9.05
C SER A 10 23.45 23.92 -7.69
N ALA A 11 23.91 24.54 -6.59
CA ALA A 11 23.42 24.24 -5.25
C ALA A 11 21.90 24.45 -5.11
N ASP A 12 21.38 25.54 -5.71
CA ASP A 12 19.94 25.84 -5.69
C ASP A 12 19.13 24.81 -6.48
N GLU A 13 19.68 24.33 -7.59
CA GLU A 13 19.05 23.30 -8.42
C GLU A 13 19.03 21.95 -7.72
N SER A 14 20.14 21.56 -7.08
CA SER A 14 20.18 20.36 -6.23
C SER A 14 19.22 20.46 -5.05
N ALA A 15 19.17 21.61 -4.38
CA ALA A 15 18.21 21.84 -3.30
C ALA A 15 16.75 21.68 -3.77
N ARG A 16 16.42 22.24 -4.95
CA ARG A 16 15.10 22.09 -5.54
C ARG A 16 14.76 20.63 -5.82
N LEU A 17 15.64 19.87 -6.45
CA LEU A 17 15.45 18.45 -6.74
C LEU A 17 15.28 17.63 -5.45
N ILE A 18 16.08 17.92 -4.41
CA ILE A 18 15.96 17.25 -3.12
C ILE A 18 14.61 17.53 -2.45
N ARG A 19 14.09 18.77 -2.52
CA ARG A 19 12.74 19.09 -2.03
C ARG A 19 11.65 18.31 -2.76
N ASN A 20 11.79 18.17 -4.10
CA ASN A 20 10.85 17.39 -4.90
C ASN A 20 10.89 15.89 -4.55
N TYR A 21 12.08 15.30 -4.40
CA TYR A 21 12.22 13.91 -3.96
C TYR A 21 11.64 13.71 -2.57
N ARG A 22 11.97 14.61 -1.64
CA ARG A 22 11.44 14.56 -0.29
C ARG A 22 9.92 14.61 -0.25
N TYR A 23 9.29 15.47 -1.06
CA TYR A 23 7.84 15.54 -1.19
C TYR A 23 7.24 14.19 -1.59
N ALA A 24 7.77 13.57 -2.63
CA ALA A 24 7.28 12.28 -3.11
C ALA A 24 7.42 11.17 -2.05
N VAL A 25 8.60 11.10 -1.42
CA VAL A 25 8.91 10.07 -0.41
C VAL A 25 8.09 10.27 0.87
N GLU A 26 7.97 11.51 1.36
CA GLU A 26 7.18 11.85 2.55
C GLU A 26 5.70 11.53 2.34
N ARG A 27 5.16 11.89 1.18
CA ARG A 27 3.78 11.58 0.84
C ARG A 27 3.55 10.07 0.69
N MET A 28 4.46 9.36 0.02
CA MET A 28 4.41 7.90 -0.08
C MET A 28 4.46 7.22 1.28
N MET A 29 5.30 7.70 2.21
CA MET A 29 5.36 7.21 3.59
C MET A 29 3.98 7.33 4.27
N ARG A 30 3.31 8.47 4.14
CA ARG A 30 1.98 8.70 4.72
C ARG A 30 0.91 7.80 4.10
N MET A 31 0.90 7.66 2.77
CA MET A 31 -0.02 6.76 2.06
C MET A 31 0.15 5.31 2.50
N LEU A 32 1.39 4.80 2.48
CA LEU A 32 1.67 3.43 2.91
C LEU A 32 1.23 3.19 4.35
N GLY A 33 1.53 4.14 5.27
CA GLY A 33 1.12 4.06 6.67
C GLY A 33 -0.40 4.01 6.84
N GLY A 34 -1.13 4.86 6.14
CA GLY A 34 -2.60 4.88 6.12
C GLY A 34 -3.20 3.58 5.56
N TRP A 35 -2.63 3.05 4.51
CA TRP A 35 -3.12 1.84 3.85
C TRP A 35 -2.89 0.54 4.63
N ILE A 36 -1.96 0.50 5.60
CA ILE A 36 -1.72 -0.70 6.42
C ILE A 36 -3.02 -1.19 7.06
N ALA A 37 -3.83 -0.28 7.61
CA ALA A 37 -5.10 -0.65 8.24
C ALA A 37 -6.15 -1.12 7.22
N LEU A 38 -6.12 -0.55 6.01
CA LEU A 38 -7.09 -0.80 4.94
C LEU A 38 -6.78 -2.03 4.08
N THR A 39 -5.55 -2.55 4.15
CA THR A 39 -5.09 -3.66 3.32
C THR A 39 -5.42 -4.99 3.98
N PRO A 40 -6.25 -5.85 3.38
CA PRO A 40 -6.60 -7.14 3.97
C PRO A 40 -5.49 -8.19 3.82
N GLU A 41 -4.77 -8.20 2.72
CA GLU A 41 -3.72 -9.19 2.42
C GLU A 41 -2.49 -8.94 3.30
N LEU A 42 -2.10 -9.98 4.05
CA LEU A 42 -1.04 -9.86 5.06
C LEU A 42 0.33 -9.60 4.43
N SER A 43 0.63 -10.23 3.30
CA SER A 43 1.90 -10.02 2.57
C SER A 43 2.07 -8.57 2.16
N ALA A 44 1.04 -7.96 1.56
CA ALA A 44 1.04 -6.55 1.17
C ALA A 44 1.10 -5.62 2.38
N LYS A 45 0.37 -5.93 3.45
CA LYS A 45 0.38 -5.16 4.69
C LYS A 45 1.76 -5.11 5.34
N LEU A 46 2.43 -6.25 5.46
CA LEU A 46 3.78 -6.35 6.04
C LEU A 46 4.82 -5.66 5.16
N LEU A 47 4.71 -5.82 3.83
CA LEU A 47 5.54 -5.11 2.86
C LEU A 47 5.45 -3.58 3.06
N MET A 48 4.24 -3.05 3.08
CA MET A 48 4.01 -1.61 3.31
C MET A 48 4.59 -1.15 4.64
N GLY A 49 4.39 -1.91 5.73
CA GLY A 49 4.89 -1.59 7.06
C GLY A 49 6.41 -1.49 7.12
N ARG A 50 7.14 -2.40 6.45
CA ARG A 50 8.61 -2.34 6.33
C ARG A 50 9.03 -1.08 5.58
N HIS A 51 8.43 -0.80 4.44
CA HIS A 51 8.83 0.31 3.59
C HIS A 51 8.42 1.70 4.11
N VAL A 52 7.44 1.81 5.00
CA VAL A 52 7.13 3.07 5.71
C VAL A 52 8.37 3.58 6.46
N TRP A 53 9.06 2.68 7.17
CA TRP A 53 10.26 3.05 7.93
C TRP A 53 11.40 3.53 7.03
N ASP A 54 11.67 2.82 5.94
CA ASP A 54 12.74 3.19 5.02
C ASP A 54 12.44 4.53 4.34
N ASN A 55 11.19 4.75 3.91
CA ASN A 55 10.77 6.03 3.36
C ASN A 55 10.89 7.17 4.39
N ALA A 56 10.61 6.92 5.67
CA ALA A 56 10.83 7.91 6.73
C ALA A 56 12.31 8.30 6.86
N GLN A 57 13.21 7.32 6.80
CA GLN A 57 14.66 7.57 6.82
C GLN A 57 15.12 8.33 5.57
N HIS A 58 14.59 8.00 4.38
CA HIS A 58 14.89 8.74 3.15
C HIS A 58 14.44 10.20 3.26
N ALA A 59 13.21 10.45 3.71
CA ALA A 59 12.68 11.80 3.89
C ALA A 59 13.51 12.62 4.89
N ASP A 60 13.95 12.01 6.00
CA ASP A 60 14.82 12.66 7.00
C ASP A 60 16.19 12.99 6.42
N ALA A 61 16.84 12.03 5.76
CA ALA A 61 18.17 12.24 5.15
C ALA A 61 18.15 13.34 4.08
N LEU A 62 17.13 13.35 3.21
CA LEU A 62 16.94 14.40 2.22
C LEU A 62 16.67 15.75 2.88
N GLY A 63 15.87 15.79 3.94
CA GLY A 63 15.56 17.01 4.69
C GLY A 63 16.76 17.62 5.38
N ARG A 64 17.62 16.78 5.99
CA ARG A 64 18.87 17.21 6.64
C ARG A 64 19.93 17.71 5.64
N ARG A 65 19.88 17.28 4.39
CA ARG A 65 20.80 17.76 3.35
C ARG A 65 20.53 19.20 2.94
N LEU A 66 19.30 19.70 3.01
CA LEU A 66 18.90 21.01 2.50
C LEU A 66 19.68 22.19 3.07
N PRO A 67 19.96 22.30 4.39
CA PRO A 67 20.76 23.42 4.94
C PRO A 67 22.16 23.54 4.35
N GLU A 68 22.80 22.41 4.06
CA GLU A 68 24.12 22.40 3.42
C GLU A 68 24.08 22.89 1.95
N LEU A 69 22.90 22.90 1.35
CA LEU A 69 22.61 23.50 0.04
C LEU A 69 21.98 24.88 0.15
N ARG A 70 22.12 25.56 1.30
CA ARG A 70 21.59 26.90 1.58
C ARG A 70 20.07 27.00 1.48
N ALA A 71 19.36 25.89 1.71
CA ALA A 71 17.92 25.84 1.75
C ALA A 71 17.41 25.57 3.18
N GLN A 72 16.13 25.86 3.43
CA GLN A 72 15.51 25.57 4.73
C GLN A 72 15.42 24.07 4.96
N ALA A 73 15.78 23.61 6.18
CA ALA A 73 15.70 22.22 6.57
C ALA A 73 14.29 21.65 6.45
N HIS A 74 14.20 20.39 6.06
CA HIS A 74 12.95 19.61 6.02
C HIS A 74 11.81 20.19 5.18
N VAL A 75 12.08 21.11 4.26
CA VAL A 75 11.06 21.60 3.30
C VAL A 75 10.76 20.51 2.27
N SER A 76 9.48 20.29 2.02
CA SER A 76 8.96 19.41 0.97
C SER A 76 8.14 20.23 -0.01
N GLU A 77 8.51 20.18 -1.29
CA GLU A 77 7.81 20.92 -2.35
C GLU A 77 7.61 20.00 -3.56
N PRO A 78 6.39 19.90 -4.13
CA PRO A 78 6.19 19.21 -5.39
C PRO A 78 6.86 19.97 -6.53
N ALA A 79 7.17 19.29 -7.62
CA ALA A 79 7.71 19.93 -8.81
C ALA A 79 6.69 20.88 -9.46
N ASN A 80 5.42 20.48 -9.45
CA ASN A 80 4.28 21.22 -9.99
C ASN A 80 2.95 20.59 -9.53
N GLU A 81 1.83 21.27 -9.82
CA GLU A 81 0.48 20.81 -9.49
C GLU A 81 0.09 19.51 -10.22
N ALA A 82 0.63 19.27 -11.41
CA ALA A 82 0.35 18.03 -12.14
C ALA A 82 0.97 16.81 -11.45
N PHE A 83 2.13 16.98 -10.78
CA PHE A 83 2.71 15.92 -9.96
C PHE A 83 1.92 15.71 -8.66
N VAL A 84 1.36 16.78 -8.06
CA VAL A 84 0.42 16.66 -6.94
C VAL A 84 -0.78 15.80 -7.36
N ALA A 85 -1.42 16.13 -8.49
CA ALA A 85 -2.56 15.37 -9.01
C ALA A 85 -2.22 13.90 -9.37
N PHE A 86 -0.98 13.62 -9.77
CA PHE A 86 -0.51 12.25 -9.95
C PHE A 86 -0.44 11.51 -8.61
N MET A 87 0.10 12.14 -7.56
CA MET A 87 0.17 11.55 -6.22
C MET A 87 -1.24 11.34 -5.62
N ASP A 88 -2.16 12.28 -5.84
CA ASP A 88 -3.57 12.15 -5.46
C ASP A 88 -4.21 10.93 -6.12
N ALA A 89 -3.94 10.72 -7.42
CA ALA A 89 -4.46 9.57 -8.15
C ALA A 89 -3.98 8.22 -7.61
N ILE A 90 -2.74 8.14 -7.10
CA ILE A 90 -2.27 6.92 -6.41
C ILE A 90 -3.04 6.74 -5.09
N GLU A 91 -3.23 7.83 -4.34
CA GLU A 91 -3.86 7.83 -3.03
C GLU A 91 -5.37 7.49 -3.09
N GLU A 92 -6.06 7.73 -4.23
CA GLU A 92 -7.45 7.32 -4.47
C GLU A 92 -7.73 5.82 -4.23
N ALA A 93 -6.70 4.97 -4.18
CA ALA A 93 -6.83 3.53 -3.95
C ALA A 93 -7.06 3.20 -2.46
N GLU A 94 -8.09 3.77 -1.84
CA GLU A 94 -8.35 3.65 -0.39
C GLU A 94 -9.24 2.46 0.00
N ARG A 95 -10.00 1.88 -0.94
CA ARG A 95 -10.94 0.79 -0.62
C ARG A 95 -10.20 -0.52 -0.32
N PRO A 96 -10.66 -1.34 0.62
CA PRO A 96 -10.01 -2.62 0.95
C PRO A 96 -9.79 -3.56 -0.24
N GLY A 97 -10.70 -3.57 -1.22
CA GLY A 97 -10.56 -4.35 -2.45
C GLY A 97 -9.55 -3.80 -3.47
N GLN A 98 -8.88 -2.69 -3.18
CA GLN A 98 -7.93 -2.01 -4.09
C GLN A 98 -6.46 -2.26 -3.73
N THR A 99 -6.14 -3.37 -3.10
CA THR A 99 -4.74 -3.72 -2.76
C THR A 99 -3.87 -3.83 -4.00
N VAL A 100 -4.40 -4.36 -5.10
CA VAL A 100 -3.67 -4.44 -6.39
C VAL A 100 -3.30 -3.03 -6.87
N GLU A 101 -4.23 -2.08 -6.87
CA GLU A 101 -3.99 -0.69 -7.29
C GLU A 101 -2.94 0.00 -6.41
N ARG A 102 -2.98 -0.19 -5.08
CA ARG A 102 -1.97 0.35 -4.15
C ARG A 102 -0.59 -0.16 -4.49
N VAL A 103 -0.44 -1.48 -4.65
CA VAL A 103 0.83 -2.11 -4.95
C VAL A 103 1.33 -1.70 -6.33
N VAL A 104 0.46 -1.64 -7.33
CA VAL A 104 0.81 -1.15 -8.68
C VAL A 104 1.27 0.30 -8.64
N GLY A 105 0.49 1.20 -8.02
CA GLY A 105 0.81 2.63 -7.98
C GLY A 105 2.17 2.91 -7.37
N VAL A 106 2.50 2.23 -6.28
CA VAL A 106 3.76 2.40 -5.58
C VAL A 106 4.91 1.62 -6.25
N TYR A 107 4.74 0.33 -6.52
CA TYR A 107 5.86 -0.55 -6.88
C TYR A 107 6.05 -0.78 -8.38
N ARG A 108 5.03 -0.54 -9.22
CA ARG A 108 5.18 -0.54 -10.68
C ARG A 108 5.40 0.86 -11.26
N VAL A 109 4.95 1.94 -10.57
CA VAL A 109 5.00 3.29 -11.15
C VAL A 109 5.88 4.24 -10.36
N LEU A 110 5.54 4.57 -9.09
CA LEU A 110 6.22 5.62 -8.35
C LEU A 110 7.68 5.27 -7.99
N LYS A 111 7.92 4.11 -7.38
CA LYS A 111 9.27 3.70 -6.95
C LYS A 111 10.23 3.46 -8.13
N PRO A 112 9.85 2.81 -9.23
CA PRO A 112 10.71 2.72 -10.42
C PRO A 112 11.06 4.11 -10.98
N HIS A 113 10.11 5.04 -10.99
CA HIS A 113 10.36 6.41 -11.42
C HIS A 113 11.34 7.14 -10.49
N LEU A 114 11.18 7.02 -9.16
CA LEU A 114 12.14 7.58 -8.19
C LEU A 114 13.53 6.99 -8.36
N LEU A 115 13.62 5.68 -8.50
CA LEU A 115 14.89 4.99 -8.75
C LEU A 115 15.61 5.53 -9.98
N ALA A 116 14.89 5.66 -11.09
CA ALA A 116 15.44 6.23 -12.33
C ALA A 116 15.87 7.68 -12.15
N SER A 117 15.07 8.49 -11.44
CA SER A 117 15.39 9.89 -11.16
C SER A 117 16.61 10.04 -10.25
N TYR A 118 16.78 9.18 -9.24
CA TYR A 118 17.98 9.16 -8.42
C TYR A 118 19.22 8.75 -9.21
N ALA A 119 19.10 7.76 -10.08
CA ALA A 119 20.20 7.31 -10.93
C ALA A 119 20.64 8.41 -11.90
N GLU A 120 19.70 9.11 -12.56
CA GLU A 120 20.03 10.27 -13.40
C GLU A 120 20.69 11.40 -12.59
N HIS A 121 20.18 11.70 -11.39
CA HIS A 121 20.78 12.72 -10.52
C HIS A 121 22.22 12.34 -10.14
N LEU A 122 22.46 11.08 -9.78
CA LEU A 122 23.79 10.57 -9.43
C LEU A 122 24.81 10.72 -10.58
N GLN A 123 24.38 10.57 -11.84
CA GLN A 123 25.23 10.78 -13.02
C GLN A 123 25.57 12.24 -13.23
N ARG A 124 24.67 13.15 -12.84
CA ARG A 124 24.77 14.61 -13.10
C ARG A 124 25.23 15.40 -11.90
N ALA A 125 25.23 14.84 -10.70
CA ALA A 125 25.69 15.51 -9.49
C ALA A 125 27.21 15.69 -9.51
N ASN A 126 27.66 16.86 -9.07
CA ASN A 126 29.09 17.16 -9.02
C ASN A 126 29.80 16.28 -7.98
N GLU A 127 30.90 15.66 -8.39
CA GLU A 127 31.67 14.74 -7.54
C GLU A 127 32.49 15.44 -6.46
N VAL A 128 32.77 16.74 -6.63
CA VAL A 128 33.64 17.49 -5.72
C VAL A 128 32.85 18.09 -4.56
N TYR A 129 31.71 18.76 -4.82
CA TYR A 129 30.96 19.45 -3.77
C TYR A 129 29.62 18.80 -3.40
N GLU A 130 29.21 17.74 -4.08
CA GLU A 130 27.98 16.99 -3.75
C GLU A 130 28.19 15.53 -3.26
N PRO A 131 29.34 15.14 -2.68
CA PRO A 131 29.49 13.79 -2.13
C PRO A 131 28.42 13.40 -1.11
N PRO A 132 27.91 14.30 -0.22
CA PRO A 132 26.83 13.96 0.69
C PRO A 132 25.52 13.64 -0.03
N THR A 133 25.11 14.44 -1.03
CA THR A 133 23.93 14.17 -1.87
C THR A 133 24.06 12.82 -2.58
N ARG A 134 25.22 12.56 -3.18
CA ARG A 134 25.50 11.30 -3.88
C ARG A 134 25.37 10.09 -2.95
N ARG A 135 25.87 10.16 -1.70
CA ARG A 135 25.72 9.07 -0.72
C ARG A 135 24.27 8.84 -0.33
N ILE A 136 23.49 9.89 -0.10
CA ILE A 136 22.07 9.80 0.24
C ILE A 136 21.30 9.15 -0.93
N LEU A 137 21.47 9.66 -2.15
CA LEU A 137 20.76 9.14 -3.33
C LEU A 137 21.18 7.72 -3.69
N ALA A 138 22.46 7.36 -3.53
CA ALA A 138 22.94 6.00 -3.75
C ALA A 138 22.27 5.01 -2.79
N ARG A 139 22.14 5.39 -1.50
CA ARG A 139 21.41 4.59 -0.51
C ARG A 139 19.93 4.47 -0.89
N CYS A 140 19.25 5.60 -1.15
CA CYS A 140 17.86 5.59 -1.56
C CYS A 140 17.65 4.70 -2.80
N ALA A 141 18.52 4.80 -3.82
CA ALA A 141 18.43 3.98 -5.02
C ALA A 141 18.65 2.49 -4.73
N ALA A 142 19.52 2.13 -3.80
CA ALA A 142 19.72 0.74 -3.38
C ALA A 142 18.46 0.20 -2.71
N ASP A 143 17.89 0.94 -1.76
CA ASP A 143 16.67 0.55 -1.04
C ASP A 143 15.47 0.48 -2.02
N GLU A 144 15.31 1.45 -2.95
CA GLU A 144 14.23 1.44 -3.93
C GLU A 144 14.28 0.23 -4.88
N ARG A 145 15.47 -0.22 -5.31
CA ARG A 145 15.59 -1.47 -6.08
C ARG A 145 15.04 -2.66 -5.30
N CYS A 146 15.35 -2.68 -4.04
CA CYS A 146 14.88 -3.67 -3.10
C CYS A 146 13.35 -3.65 -2.99
N HIS A 147 12.83 -2.49 -2.74
CA HIS A 147 11.38 -2.30 -2.60
C HIS A 147 10.61 -2.67 -3.87
N VAL A 148 11.12 -2.30 -5.03
CA VAL A 148 10.52 -2.66 -6.33
C VAL A 148 10.50 -4.17 -6.52
N ALA A 149 11.62 -4.87 -6.28
CA ALA A 149 11.69 -6.31 -6.43
C ALA A 149 10.69 -7.04 -5.51
N ALA A 150 10.67 -6.67 -4.22
CA ALA A 150 9.75 -7.24 -3.23
C ALA A 150 8.27 -6.92 -3.59
N GLY A 151 7.99 -5.68 -3.97
CA GLY A 151 6.65 -5.26 -4.38
C GLY A 151 6.13 -6.01 -5.60
N LEU A 152 6.97 -6.22 -6.61
CA LEU A 152 6.63 -7.00 -7.81
C LEU A 152 6.39 -8.48 -7.49
N ALA A 153 7.13 -9.07 -6.55
CA ALA A 153 6.90 -10.43 -6.11
C ALA A 153 5.57 -10.59 -5.37
N VAL A 154 5.26 -9.67 -4.44
CA VAL A 154 3.95 -9.65 -3.77
C VAL A 154 2.81 -9.39 -4.77
N LEU A 155 3.00 -8.47 -5.73
CA LEU A 155 1.99 -8.20 -6.75
C LEU A 155 1.67 -9.44 -7.60
N ARG A 156 2.67 -10.20 -8.04
CA ARG A 156 2.45 -11.47 -8.75
C ARG A 156 1.63 -12.47 -7.94
N HIS A 157 1.84 -12.51 -6.63
CA HIS A 157 1.02 -13.33 -5.74
C HIS A 157 -0.44 -12.83 -5.67
N LEU A 158 -0.65 -11.51 -5.66
CA LEU A 158 -1.98 -10.90 -5.60
C LEU A 158 -2.74 -10.99 -6.94
N THR A 159 -2.04 -10.97 -8.08
CA THR A 159 -2.63 -11.02 -9.43
C THR A 159 -2.66 -12.44 -9.99
N SER A 160 -3.17 -13.39 -9.20
CA SER A 160 -3.23 -14.80 -9.56
C SER A 160 -4.23 -15.15 -10.67
N THR A 161 -5.08 -14.20 -11.10
CA THR A 161 -6.08 -14.39 -12.16
C THR A 161 -5.86 -13.41 -13.31
N PRO A 162 -6.20 -13.78 -14.57
CA PRO A 162 -6.09 -12.87 -15.71
C PRO A 162 -6.83 -11.53 -15.51
N ALA A 163 -8.02 -11.56 -14.90
CA ALA A 163 -8.81 -10.37 -14.63
C ALA A 163 -8.11 -9.39 -13.66
N LEU A 164 -7.40 -9.91 -12.65
CA LEU A 164 -6.63 -9.08 -11.71
C LEU A 164 -5.39 -8.49 -12.39
N GLU A 165 -4.73 -9.25 -13.28
CA GLU A 165 -3.58 -8.72 -14.03
C GLU A 165 -4.02 -7.67 -15.06
N GLU A 166 -5.14 -7.87 -15.76
CA GLU A 166 -5.71 -6.85 -16.65
C GLU A 166 -6.04 -5.55 -15.89
N ARG A 167 -6.67 -5.67 -14.73
CA ARG A 167 -6.95 -4.55 -13.83
C ARG A 167 -5.66 -3.83 -13.38
N ALA A 168 -4.61 -4.58 -13.05
CA ALA A 168 -3.31 -4.05 -12.69
C ALA A 168 -2.68 -3.27 -13.84
N CYS A 169 -2.68 -3.83 -15.05
CA CYS A 169 -2.16 -3.19 -16.26
C CYS A 169 -2.93 -1.90 -16.63
N ALA A 170 -4.26 -1.94 -16.57
CA ALA A 170 -5.08 -0.76 -16.85
C ALA A 170 -4.82 0.37 -15.85
N TRP A 171 -4.68 0.06 -14.56
CA TRP A 171 -4.34 1.03 -13.53
C TRP A 171 -2.94 1.59 -13.71
N GLN A 172 -1.95 0.75 -14.02
CA GLN A 172 -0.59 1.16 -14.34
C GLN A 172 -0.55 2.15 -15.50
N ALA A 173 -1.18 1.83 -16.63
CA ALA A 173 -1.21 2.68 -17.81
C ALA A 173 -1.83 4.07 -17.52
N ARG A 174 -2.90 4.11 -16.70
CA ARG A 174 -3.53 5.34 -16.26
C ARG A 174 -2.58 6.23 -15.44
N LEU A 175 -1.84 5.63 -14.51
CA LEU A 175 -0.89 6.34 -13.65
C LEU A 175 0.35 6.78 -14.42
N GLU A 176 0.89 5.95 -15.32
CA GLU A 176 2.04 6.30 -16.17
C GLU A 176 1.72 7.48 -17.10
N ALA A 177 0.52 7.53 -17.66
CA ALA A 177 0.08 8.67 -18.46
C ALA A 177 0.06 9.98 -17.63
N ARG A 178 -0.43 9.93 -16.39
CA ARG A 178 -0.42 11.08 -15.47
C ARG A 178 0.99 11.48 -15.06
N LEU A 179 1.84 10.52 -14.76
CA LEU A 179 3.24 10.74 -14.42
C LEU A 179 4.00 11.41 -15.58
N ALA A 180 3.80 10.91 -16.81
CA ALA A 180 4.38 11.51 -18.00
C ALA A 180 3.90 12.95 -18.22
N ALA A 181 2.60 13.20 -18.08
CA ALA A 181 2.01 14.54 -18.20
C ALA A 181 2.54 15.52 -17.14
N SER A 182 2.92 15.05 -15.96
CA SER A 182 3.50 15.88 -14.89
C SER A 182 4.97 16.25 -15.12
N GLY A 183 5.64 15.59 -16.07
CA GLY A 183 7.10 15.68 -16.23
C GLY A 183 7.88 14.98 -15.11
N GLY A 184 7.23 14.04 -14.40
CA GLY A 184 7.81 13.25 -13.31
C GLY A 184 8.07 14.05 -12.04
N VAL A 185 8.77 13.42 -11.09
CA VAL A 185 9.08 14.00 -9.76
C VAL A 185 9.87 15.30 -9.84
N THR A 186 10.61 15.52 -10.91
CA THR A 186 11.42 16.74 -11.13
C THR A 186 10.70 17.82 -11.93
N GLY A 187 9.58 17.49 -12.59
CA GLY A 187 8.85 18.36 -13.51
C GLY A 187 9.58 18.66 -14.82
N ARG A 188 10.66 17.93 -15.13
CA ARG A 188 11.55 18.18 -16.29
C ARG A 188 11.45 17.12 -17.39
N GLY A 189 10.54 16.20 -17.24
CA GLY A 189 10.42 15.00 -18.07
C GLY A 189 10.77 13.72 -17.32
N LEU A 190 10.45 12.59 -17.92
CA LEU A 190 10.80 11.29 -17.37
C LEU A 190 12.29 11.02 -17.60
N PRO A 191 12.97 10.38 -16.65
CA PRO A 191 14.35 9.94 -16.83
C PRO A 191 14.46 8.92 -17.98
N SER A 192 15.62 8.85 -18.60
CA SER A 192 15.86 7.89 -19.68
C SER A 192 15.69 6.45 -19.23
N PRO A 193 15.01 5.59 -19.99
CA PRO A 193 14.86 4.16 -19.67
C PRO A 193 16.20 3.42 -19.47
N ALA A 194 17.25 3.84 -20.18
CA ALA A 194 18.59 3.25 -20.07
C ALA A 194 19.20 3.35 -18.66
N VAL A 195 18.67 4.23 -17.80
CA VAL A 195 19.12 4.42 -16.41
C VAL A 195 18.47 3.41 -15.46
N VAL A 196 17.36 2.79 -15.90
CA VAL A 196 16.58 1.83 -15.08
C VAL A 196 17.18 0.43 -15.11
N ASP A 197 18.02 0.12 -16.10
CA ASP A 197 18.58 -1.21 -16.37
C ASP A 197 19.79 -1.56 -15.48
N MET A 198 19.72 -1.16 -14.21
CA MET A 198 20.71 -1.55 -13.20
C MET A 198 20.31 -2.92 -12.63
N PRO A 199 21.21 -3.91 -12.62
CA PRO A 199 20.89 -5.19 -12.02
C PRO A 199 20.51 -5.01 -10.55
N PRO A 200 19.52 -5.79 -10.04
CA PRO A 200 19.18 -5.77 -8.63
C PRO A 200 20.43 -6.11 -7.79
N PRO A 201 20.57 -5.55 -6.59
CA PRO A 201 21.67 -5.94 -5.71
C PRO A 201 21.59 -7.44 -5.44
N ALA A 202 22.76 -8.07 -5.30
CA ALA A 202 22.90 -9.52 -5.10
C ALA A 202 22.30 -10.06 -3.79
N LEU A 203 21.77 -9.18 -2.95
CA LEU A 203 21.02 -9.56 -1.77
C LEU A 203 19.59 -9.94 -2.20
N SER A 204 19.29 -11.17 -2.03
CA SER A 204 18.06 -11.85 -2.41
C SER A 204 16.86 -11.28 -1.64
N LEU A 205 16.18 -10.34 -2.30
CA LEU A 205 14.91 -9.78 -1.83
C LEU A 205 13.71 -10.61 -2.25
N SER A 206 13.93 -11.57 -3.16
CA SER A 206 12.99 -12.67 -3.37
C SER A 206 12.69 -13.39 -2.05
N ASP A 207 13.70 -13.56 -1.18
CA ASP A 207 13.55 -14.23 0.11
C ASP A 207 12.62 -13.48 1.05
N ASP A 208 12.70 -12.15 1.10
CA ASP A 208 11.80 -11.34 1.94
C ASP A 208 10.34 -11.40 1.45
N ALA A 209 10.12 -11.30 0.15
CA ALA A 209 8.78 -11.41 -0.41
C ALA A 209 8.22 -12.84 -0.28
N GLU A 210 9.04 -13.87 -0.47
CA GLU A 210 8.66 -15.26 -0.25
C GLU A 210 8.34 -15.54 1.22
N GLU A 211 9.08 -14.93 2.15
CA GLU A 211 8.77 -14.99 3.58
C GLU A 211 7.40 -14.36 3.88
N LEU A 212 7.12 -13.16 3.34
CA LEU A 212 5.84 -12.48 3.52
C LEU A 212 4.67 -13.31 2.99
N ILE A 213 4.83 -13.91 1.82
CA ILE A 213 3.84 -14.80 1.21
C ILE A 213 3.67 -16.08 2.05
N ARG A 214 4.75 -16.67 2.54
CA ARG A 214 4.69 -17.83 3.45
C ARG A 214 3.99 -17.48 4.76
N LEU A 215 4.25 -16.31 5.34
CA LEU A 215 3.57 -15.84 6.55
C LEU A 215 2.07 -15.66 6.29
N GLU A 216 1.67 -15.12 5.14
CA GLU A 216 0.27 -15.02 4.77
C GLU A 216 -0.38 -16.41 4.62
N GLN A 217 0.27 -17.32 3.91
CA GLN A 217 -0.21 -18.69 3.74
C GLN A 217 -0.27 -19.47 5.06
N SER A 218 0.66 -19.22 5.98
CA SER A 218 0.64 -19.82 7.31
C SER A 218 -0.39 -19.15 8.23
N ALA A 219 -0.61 -17.85 8.12
CA ALA A 219 -1.64 -17.12 8.87
C ALA A 219 -3.06 -17.57 8.48
N THR A 220 -3.28 -17.89 7.19
CA THR A 220 -4.52 -18.53 6.73
C THR A 220 -4.64 -19.99 7.19
N ARG A 221 -3.53 -20.63 7.55
CA ARG A 221 -3.49 -21.98 8.15
C ARG A 221 -3.53 -21.98 9.68
N TRP A 222 -3.41 -20.83 10.33
CA TRP A 222 -3.70 -20.73 11.75
C TRP A 222 -5.17 -21.10 11.92
N THR A 223 -5.36 -22.33 12.33
CA THR A 223 -6.65 -22.93 12.54
C THR A 223 -7.46 -22.01 13.45
N VAL A 224 -8.41 -21.34 12.86
CA VAL A 224 -9.60 -20.91 13.58
C VAL A 224 -10.02 -22.15 14.35
N SER A 225 -10.12 -22.06 15.67
CA SER A 225 -10.64 -23.23 16.44
C SER A 225 -11.95 -23.63 15.77
N GLU A 226 -12.20 -24.91 15.63
CA GLU A 226 -13.38 -25.43 14.95
C GLU A 226 -14.68 -24.79 15.46
N ASP A 227 -14.71 -24.48 16.75
CA ASP A 227 -15.80 -23.77 17.41
C ASP A 227 -15.98 -22.33 16.91
N LEU A 228 -14.87 -21.58 16.72
CA LEU A 228 -14.93 -20.21 16.21
C LEU A 228 -15.27 -20.21 14.70
N ASP A 229 -14.71 -21.12 13.91
CA ASP A 229 -15.03 -21.25 12.48
C ASP A 229 -16.51 -21.55 12.29
N SER A 230 -17.06 -22.46 13.08
CA SER A 230 -18.48 -22.80 13.07
C SER A 230 -19.35 -21.60 13.48
N ALA A 231 -18.91 -20.80 14.45
CA ALA A 231 -19.63 -19.60 14.87
C ALA A 231 -19.59 -18.50 13.78
N VAL A 232 -18.43 -18.28 13.16
CA VAL A 232 -18.25 -17.32 12.05
C VAL A 232 -19.11 -17.72 10.84
N ARG A 233 -19.12 -19.02 10.50
CA ARG A 233 -19.92 -19.55 9.40
C ARG A 233 -21.42 -19.34 9.65
N ARG A 234 -21.93 -19.68 10.83
CA ARG A 234 -23.34 -19.47 11.19
C ARG A 234 -23.74 -18.00 11.09
N LEU A 235 -22.88 -17.09 11.55
CA LEU A 235 -23.18 -15.66 11.40
C LEU A 235 -23.13 -15.22 9.95
N GLY A 236 -22.15 -15.68 9.17
CA GLY A 236 -22.02 -15.38 7.74
C GLY A 236 -23.25 -15.83 6.94
N GLU A 237 -23.74 -17.04 7.21
CA GLU A 237 -24.96 -17.60 6.62
C GLU A 237 -26.19 -16.76 7.01
N ALA A 238 -26.34 -16.42 8.31
CA ALA A 238 -27.46 -15.62 8.78
C ALA A 238 -27.47 -14.21 8.19
N LEU A 239 -26.30 -13.58 8.02
CA LEU A 239 -26.16 -12.28 7.38
C LEU A 239 -26.49 -12.34 5.89
N ALA A 240 -25.99 -13.35 5.17
CA ALA A 240 -26.28 -13.55 3.76
C ALA A 240 -27.77 -13.83 3.52
N ALA A 241 -28.39 -14.64 4.37
CA ALA A 241 -29.81 -14.97 4.34
C ALA A 241 -30.72 -13.86 4.86
N ARG A 242 -30.16 -12.79 5.45
CA ARG A 242 -30.90 -11.73 6.15
C ARG A 242 -31.88 -12.29 7.20
N ASP A 243 -31.41 -13.26 7.98
CA ASP A 243 -32.19 -13.86 9.08
C ASP A 243 -31.97 -13.09 10.40
N PRO A 244 -32.87 -12.20 10.83
CA PRO A 244 -32.68 -11.40 12.04
C PRO A 244 -32.62 -12.27 13.32
N ALA A 245 -33.31 -13.40 13.33
CA ALA A 245 -33.30 -14.32 14.46
C ALA A 245 -31.98 -15.09 14.54
N GLY A 246 -31.47 -15.55 13.39
CA GLY A 246 -30.15 -16.16 13.26
C GLY A 246 -29.04 -15.22 13.66
N ILE A 247 -29.07 -13.98 13.18
CA ILE A 247 -28.09 -12.95 13.53
C ILE A 247 -28.09 -12.72 15.05
N ARG A 248 -29.26 -12.47 15.66
CA ARG A 248 -29.37 -12.27 17.12
C ARG A 248 -28.81 -13.43 17.94
N ARG A 249 -29.02 -14.66 17.51
CA ARG A 249 -28.47 -15.84 18.20
C ARG A 249 -26.94 -15.92 18.16
N CYS A 250 -26.31 -15.29 17.18
CA CYS A 250 -24.85 -15.25 17.07
C CYS A 250 -24.20 -14.17 17.94
N PHE A 251 -24.97 -13.18 18.43
CA PHE A 251 -24.47 -12.11 19.27
C PHE A 251 -24.62 -12.40 20.77
N LEU A 252 -23.79 -11.74 21.58
CA LEU A 252 -23.97 -11.71 23.03
C LEU A 252 -25.31 -11.01 23.39
N PRO A 253 -25.93 -11.36 24.54
CA PRO A 253 -27.11 -10.65 25.01
C PRO A 253 -26.87 -9.14 25.07
N GLY A 254 -27.73 -8.36 24.42
CA GLY A 254 -27.61 -6.90 24.36
C GLY A 254 -26.63 -6.35 23.31
N ALA A 255 -25.90 -7.21 22.59
CA ALA A 255 -25.07 -6.83 21.47
C ALA A 255 -25.82 -6.99 20.14
N ALA A 256 -25.52 -6.11 19.18
CA ALA A 256 -26.08 -6.12 17.82
C ALA A 256 -25.03 -5.59 16.82
N PRO A 257 -25.21 -5.84 15.50
CA PRO A 257 -24.48 -5.11 14.49
C PRO A 257 -24.70 -3.60 14.62
N ALA A 258 -23.71 -2.80 14.20
CA ALA A 258 -23.87 -1.35 14.10
C ALA A 258 -24.92 -0.98 13.02
N GLU A 259 -25.56 0.19 13.15
CA GLU A 259 -26.63 0.63 12.21
C GLU A 259 -26.16 0.77 10.76
N ASP A 260 -24.88 1.13 10.56
CA ASP A 260 -24.26 1.21 9.25
C ASP A 260 -24.10 -0.17 8.59
N VAL A 261 -23.89 -1.23 9.38
CA VAL A 261 -23.86 -2.62 8.92
C VAL A 261 -25.22 -3.02 8.38
N GLU A 262 -26.29 -2.74 9.13
CA GLU A 262 -27.67 -3.07 8.70
C GLU A 262 -28.02 -2.34 7.40
N SER A 263 -27.66 -1.06 7.30
CA SER A 263 -27.88 -0.24 6.11
C SER A 263 -27.10 -0.77 4.90
N ALA A 264 -25.82 -1.16 5.08
CA ALA A 264 -25.00 -1.74 4.02
C ALA A 264 -25.54 -3.08 3.54
N LEU A 265 -26.00 -3.93 4.44
CA LEU A 265 -26.60 -5.24 4.11
C LEU A 265 -27.94 -5.10 3.39
N ALA A 266 -28.71 -4.04 3.66
CA ALA A 266 -30.00 -3.80 3.01
C ALA A 266 -29.84 -3.49 1.50
N THR A 267 -28.72 -2.89 1.10
CA THR A 267 -28.51 -2.39 -0.27
C THR A 267 -27.95 -3.43 -1.25
N GLN A 268 -27.43 -4.58 -0.76
CA GLN A 268 -26.74 -5.56 -1.61
C GLN A 268 -27.32 -6.96 -1.46
N ARG A 269 -27.45 -7.69 -2.59
CA ARG A 269 -27.76 -9.13 -2.55
C ARG A 269 -26.47 -9.91 -2.26
N LEU A 270 -26.44 -10.58 -1.13
CA LEU A 270 -25.30 -11.35 -0.66
C LEU A 270 -25.61 -12.84 -0.83
N THR A 271 -24.68 -13.60 -1.41
CA THR A 271 -24.83 -15.03 -1.72
C THR A 271 -23.77 -15.91 -1.08
N GLY A 272 -22.70 -15.31 -0.56
CA GLY A 272 -21.59 -16.03 0.06
C GLY A 272 -20.89 -15.22 1.11
N HIS A 273 -20.02 -15.90 1.86
CA HIS A 273 -19.17 -15.25 2.84
C HIS A 273 -17.79 -15.91 2.89
N ARG A 274 -16.77 -15.14 3.27
CA ARG A 274 -15.40 -15.62 3.40
C ARG A 274 -14.70 -14.91 4.57
N LEU A 275 -14.02 -15.69 5.41
CA LEU A 275 -13.13 -15.16 6.43
C LEU A 275 -11.88 -14.58 5.72
N VAL A 276 -11.60 -13.29 5.95
CA VAL A 276 -10.49 -12.58 5.31
C VAL A 276 -9.30 -12.45 6.24
N ALA A 277 -9.53 -12.22 7.52
CA ALA A 277 -8.47 -12.08 8.51
C ALA A 277 -8.95 -12.44 9.92
N LEU A 278 -8.02 -12.89 10.73
CA LEU A 278 -8.22 -13.20 12.15
C LEU A 278 -7.08 -12.58 12.97
N ALA A 279 -7.42 -11.91 14.06
CA ALA A 279 -6.47 -11.42 15.05
C ALA A 279 -6.88 -11.84 16.46
N LYS A 280 -5.89 -12.15 17.31
CA LYS A 280 -6.10 -12.40 18.74
C LYS A 280 -5.91 -11.09 19.50
N VAL A 281 -6.92 -10.68 20.26
CA VAL A 281 -6.89 -9.51 21.11
C VAL A 281 -7.25 -9.91 22.54
N GLY A 282 -6.27 -10.27 23.34
CA GLY A 282 -6.47 -10.84 24.68
C GLY A 282 -7.29 -12.15 24.61
N ARG A 283 -8.44 -12.18 25.31
CA ARG A 283 -9.39 -13.30 25.27
C ARG A 283 -10.32 -13.27 24.08
N GLN A 284 -10.38 -12.14 23.36
CA GLN A 284 -11.24 -11.97 22.20
C GLN A 284 -10.55 -12.33 20.90
N ARG A 285 -11.36 -12.48 19.85
CA ARG A 285 -10.89 -12.63 18.45
C ARG A 285 -11.55 -11.54 17.62
N LEU A 286 -10.75 -10.88 16.79
CA LEU A 286 -11.24 -9.96 15.78
C LEU A 286 -11.21 -10.68 14.43
N VAL A 287 -12.36 -10.84 13.81
CA VAL A 287 -12.52 -11.50 12.50
C VAL A 287 -12.93 -10.47 11.48
N LYS A 288 -12.24 -10.39 10.34
CA LYS A 288 -12.75 -9.71 9.16
C LYS A 288 -13.49 -10.72 8.29
N LEU A 289 -14.78 -10.49 8.12
CA LEU A 289 -15.67 -11.32 7.30
C LEU A 289 -16.06 -10.52 6.06
N ARG A 290 -15.81 -11.08 4.88
CA ARG A 290 -16.32 -10.55 3.62
C ARG A 290 -17.58 -11.29 3.24
N LEU A 291 -18.64 -10.55 2.98
CA LEU A 291 -19.88 -11.03 2.39
C LEU A 291 -19.88 -10.66 0.91
N GLU A 292 -20.15 -11.59 0.04
CA GLU A 292 -20.02 -11.44 -1.41
C GLU A 292 -21.35 -11.68 -2.09
N GLY A 293 -21.61 -10.95 -3.18
CA GLY A 293 -22.80 -11.09 -3.99
C GLY A 293 -22.66 -10.46 -5.37
N PRO A 294 -23.65 -10.62 -6.25
CA PRO A 294 -23.60 -10.08 -7.61
C PRO A 294 -23.52 -8.56 -7.67
N ASP A 295 -24.04 -7.88 -6.65
CA ASP A 295 -24.10 -6.42 -6.60
C ASP A 295 -22.86 -5.80 -5.93
N GLY A 296 -21.94 -6.62 -5.38
CA GLY A 296 -20.72 -6.19 -4.73
C GLY A 296 -20.34 -7.01 -3.50
N SER A 297 -19.59 -6.41 -2.59
CA SER A 297 -19.21 -7.05 -1.34
C SER A 297 -19.29 -6.09 -0.15
N VAL A 298 -19.51 -6.65 1.05
CA VAL A 298 -19.49 -5.95 2.33
C VAL A 298 -18.42 -6.59 3.20
N VAL A 299 -17.54 -5.80 3.77
CA VAL A 299 -16.52 -6.27 4.71
C VAL A 299 -16.85 -5.79 6.12
N LEU A 300 -16.94 -6.74 7.04
CA LEU A 300 -17.24 -6.48 8.45
C LEU A 300 -16.04 -6.82 9.31
N ALA A 301 -15.78 -6.03 10.34
CA ALA A 301 -14.89 -6.36 11.46
C ALA A 301 -15.75 -6.82 12.64
N ILE A 302 -15.66 -8.08 12.98
CA ILE A 302 -16.48 -8.71 14.01
C ILE A 302 -15.61 -9.07 15.19
N ARG A 303 -15.98 -8.58 16.37
CA ARG A 303 -15.32 -8.91 17.63
C ARG A 303 -16.05 -10.08 18.29
N TRP A 304 -15.32 -11.18 18.50
CA TRP A 304 -15.82 -12.39 19.12
C TRP A 304 -15.31 -12.53 20.55
N ALA A 305 -16.19 -12.91 21.45
CA ALA A 305 -15.86 -13.25 22.83
C ALA A 305 -16.28 -14.68 23.16
N PRO A 306 -15.55 -15.40 24.04
CA PRO A 306 -15.98 -16.68 24.53
C PRO A 306 -17.20 -16.51 25.43
N GLY A 307 -18.27 -17.25 25.16
CA GLY A 307 -19.48 -17.38 25.98
C GLY A 307 -19.57 -18.76 26.62
N GLU A 308 -20.62 -18.99 27.42
CA GLU A 308 -20.86 -20.28 28.07
C GLU A 308 -21.09 -21.41 27.04
N ASP A 309 -21.73 -21.11 25.92
CA ASP A 309 -22.04 -22.06 24.84
C ASP A 309 -21.15 -21.91 23.59
N GLY A 310 -19.93 -21.39 23.75
CA GLY A 310 -18.99 -21.16 22.66
C GLY A 310 -18.84 -19.70 22.26
N TRP A 311 -18.30 -19.43 21.05
CA TRP A 311 -18.01 -18.08 20.58
C TRP A 311 -19.26 -17.32 20.17
N ARG A 312 -19.37 -16.06 20.64
CA ARG A 312 -20.44 -15.13 20.27
C ARG A 312 -19.86 -13.79 19.85
N ALA A 313 -20.51 -13.12 18.90
CA ALA A 313 -20.14 -11.78 18.45
C ALA A 313 -20.49 -10.75 19.53
N ALA A 314 -19.52 -9.94 19.90
CA ALA A 314 -19.69 -8.83 20.85
C ALA A 314 -19.96 -7.50 20.16
N ALA A 315 -19.48 -7.35 18.92
CA ALA A 315 -19.72 -6.21 18.05
C ALA A 315 -19.46 -6.59 16.60
N ALA A 316 -20.11 -5.91 15.67
CA ALA A 316 -19.79 -5.97 14.24
C ALA A 316 -19.84 -4.57 13.67
N ASP A 317 -18.72 -4.13 13.11
CA ASP A 317 -18.53 -2.79 12.55
C ASP A 317 -18.32 -2.91 11.04
N LEU A 318 -18.80 -1.93 10.28
CA LEU A 318 -18.61 -1.85 8.84
C LEU A 318 -17.18 -1.39 8.53
N VAL A 319 -16.47 -2.16 7.70
CA VAL A 319 -15.12 -1.80 7.23
C VAL A 319 -15.19 -1.21 5.84
N ALA A 320 -15.93 -1.84 4.94
CA ALA A 320 -16.08 -1.39 3.55
C ALA A 320 -17.33 -1.94 2.90
N VAL A 321 -17.81 -1.19 1.91
CA VAL A 321 -18.83 -1.60 0.95
C VAL A 321 -18.24 -1.40 -0.44
N ASP A 322 -18.11 -2.49 -1.21
CA ASP A 322 -17.75 -2.44 -2.62
C ASP A 322 -19.03 -2.68 -3.44
N THR A 323 -19.43 -1.70 -4.24
CA THR A 323 -20.50 -1.87 -5.22
C THR A 323 -19.90 -2.36 -6.54
N ALA A 324 -20.47 -3.41 -7.13
CA ALA A 324 -20.14 -3.77 -8.50
C ALA A 324 -20.43 -2.57 -9.41
N ARG A 325 -19.44 -2.11 -10.19
CA ARG A 325 -19.71 -1.10 -11.22
C ARG A 325 -20.72 -1.69 -12.21
N PRO A 326 -21.78 -0.95 -12.60
CA PRO A 326 -22.57 -1.35 -13.74
C PRO A 326 -21.63 -1.49 -14.95
N ALA A 327 -21.83 -2.58 -15.69
CA ALA A 327 -21.09 -2.92 -16.91
C ALA A 327 -21.25 -1.85 -17.99
#